data_6b700040b54d0a7889f782e9b526c09f
#
_entry.id   6b700040b54d0a7889f782e9b526c09f
#
_cell.length_a   1.000
_cell.length_b   1.000
_cell.length_c   1.000
_cell.angle_alpha   90.00
_cell.angle_beta   90.00
_cell.angle_gamma   90.00
#
_symmetry.space_group_name_H-M   'P 1'
#
loop_
_entity.id
_entity.type
_entity.pdbx_description
1 polymer ?
#
loop_
_entity_poly.entity_id
_entity_poly.type
_entity_poly.pdbx_seq_one_letter_code
_entity_poly.pdbx_strand_id
1 'polypeptide(L)'
;MNNVPFTLSQVRPIRDAMTVSRPSGLGYGVPVTWFSLGAGTSITPEYYDCTTLYLGGEGNGKFLLGVDGQELSVKPGEVLYVPPKTLCGTKTDSGMIYTEIILKKENFTMNNIIKAGQPTELKNLISYEEGSIANLDIAHADNMKFVLMAFDEGTGLTPHRAPGNAILTALEGQAIIGYEGKDYELNAGESFRFDKNGLHSVTAQGKFKMSLLLVIE
;
A
#
# COMPACT_ATOMS: atom_id res chain seq x y z
N MET A 1 -6.28 15.02 -5.32
CA MET A 1 -7.10 13.78 -5.28
C MET A 1 -8.24 14.08 -4.35
N ASN A 2 -9.47 13.66 -4.66
CA ASN A 2 -10.61 13.90 -3.76
C ASN A 2 -10.53 12.89 -2.58
N ASN A 3 -10.90 13.34 -1.40
CA ASN A 3 -10.97 12.49 -0.19
C ASN A 3 -12.30 11.70 -0.21
N VAL A 4 -12.35 10.71 -1.07
CA VAL A 4 -13.46 9.76 -1.25
C VAL A 4 -12.86 8.37 -1.49
N PRO A 5 -13.58 7.28 -1.23
CA PRO A 5 -13.13 5.93 -1.58
C PRO A 5 -12.76 5.82 -3.06
N PHE A 6 -11.68 5.10 -3.36
CA PHE A 6 -11.22 4.88 -4.72
C PHE A 6 -10.49 3.55 -4.85
N THR A 7 -10.53 2.96 -6.04
CA THR A 7 -9.60 1.90 -6.43
C THR A 7 -8.42 2.48 -7.20
N LEU A 8 -7.30 1.76 -7.27
CA LEU A 8 -6.15 2.23 -8.03
C LEU A 8 -6.47 2.40 -9.51
N SER A 9 -7.29 1.55 -10.11
CA SER A 9 -7.71 1.66 -11.51
C SER A 9 -8.54 2.91 -11.80
N GLN A 10 -9.32 3.42 -10.86
CA GLN A 10 -10.04 4.68 -11.01
C GLN A 10 -9.11 5.88 -11.10
N VAL A 11 -7.99 5.86 -10.38
CA VAL A 11 -7.01 6.97 -10.37
C VAL A 11 -5.85 6.77 -11.32
N ARG A 12 -5.58 5.52 -11.71
CA ARG A 12 -4.49 5.09 -12.61
C ARG A 12 -4.98 3.96 -13.52
N PRO A 13 -5.88 4.24 -14.47
CA PRO A 13 -6.40 3.20 -15.34
C PRO A 13 -5.31 2.55 -16.17
N ILE A 14 -5.44 1.24 -16.36
CA ILE A 14 -4.62 0.48 -17.30
C ILE A 14 -4.94 0.98 -18.72
N ARG A 15 -3.91 1.25 -19.51
CA ARG A 15 -4.02 1.67 -20.91
C ARG A 15 -3.21 0.74 -21.78
N ASP A 16 -3.82 0.21 -22.81
CA ASP A 16 -3.17 -0.76 -23.71
C ASP A 16 -1.83 -0.22 -24.24
N ALA A 17 -0.83 -1.09 -24.25
CA ALA A 17 0.54 -0.82 -24.72
C ALA A 17 1.23 0.39 -24.06
N MET A 18 0.77 0.83 -22.89
CA MET A 18 1.36 1.97 -22.20
C MET A 18 1.82 1.58 -20.79
N THR A 19 2.98 2.10 -20.40
CA THR A 19 3.44 2.13 -19.02
C THR A 19 3.37 3.55 -18.50
N VAL A 20 2.65 3.76 -17.41
CA VAL A 20 2.46 5.07 -16.79
C VAL A 20 2.84 5.01 -15.32
N SER A 21 3.70 5.92 -14.89
CA SER A 21 4.01 6.11 -13.47
C SER A 21 3.66 7.52 -13.02
N ARG A 22 3.17 7.66 -11.80
CA ARG A 22 2.90 8.97 -11.18
C ARG A 22 3.09 8.93 -9.68
N PRO A 23 3.70 9.97 -9.10
CA PRO A 23 3.74 10.14 -7.64
C PRO A 23 2.32 10.11 -7.06
N SER A 24 2.17 9.48 -5.89
CA SER A 24 0.89 9.41 -5.17
C SER A 24 0.47 10.77 -4.59
N GLY A 25 1.43 11.69 -4.40
CA GLY A 25 1.22 12.98 -3.77
C GLY A 25 1.07 12.89 -2.24
N LEU A 26 1.54 11.81 -1.62
CA LEU A 26 1.56 11.69 -0.14
C LEU A 26 2.60 12.62 0.50
N GLY A 27 3.70 12.90 -0.19
CA GLY A 27 4.78 13.75 0.28
C GLY A 27 6.06 13.52 -0.51
N TYR A 28 7.08 14.36 -0.24
CA TYR A 28 8.39 14.27 -0.92
C TYR A 28 9.42 13.47 -0.13
N GLY A 29 9.20 13.31 1.18
CA GLY A 29 10.16 12.65 2.08
C GLY A 29 10.31 11.15 1.83
N VAL A 30 9.22 10.49 1.40
CA VAL A 30 9.17 9.08 1.01
C VAL A 30 8.56 8.99 -0.37
N PRO A 31 9.32 8.64 -1.42
CA PRO A 31 8.77 8.44 -2.75
C PRO A 31 7.76 7.29 -2.75
N VAL A 32 6.52 7.60 -3.05
CA VAL A 32 5.42 6.63 -3.24
C VAL A 32 4.84 6.87 -4.62
N THR A 33 5.02 5.89 -5.51
CA THR A 33 4.67 6.01 -6.92
C THR A 33 3.70 4.90 -7.31
N TRP A 34 2.65 5.27 -8.01
CA TRP A 34 1.75 4.32 -8.65
C TRP A 34 2.17 4.04 -10.07
N PHE A 35 2.28 2.76 -10.40
CA PHE A 35 2.56 2.26 -11.73
C PHE A 35 1.33 1.56 -12.30
N SER A 36 1.02 1.86 -13.56
CA SER A 36 0.00 1.18 -14.35
C SER A 36 0.63 0.72 -15.66
N LEU A 37 0.64 -0.58 -15.88
CA LEU A 37 1.20 -1.23 -17.06
C LEU A 37 0.06 -1.81 -17.89
N GLY A 38 0.01 -1.46 -19.17
CA GLY A 38 -0.89 -2.05 -20.16
C GLY A 38 -0.50 -3.47 -20.54
N ALA A 39 -1.41 -4.18 -21.19
CA ALA A 39 -1.15 -5.53 -21.69
C ALA A 39 0.09 -5.57 -22.59
N GLY A 40 0.92 -6.60 -22.42
CA GLY A 40 2.14 -6.82 -23.19
C GLY A 40 3.28 -5.83 -22.89
N THR A 41 3.22 -5.05 -21.80
CA THR A 41 4.28 -4.10 -21.44
C THR A 41 5.17 -4.62 -20.31
N SER A 42 6.36 -4.02 -20.22
CA SER A 42 7.36 -4.36 -19.20
C SER A 42 8.17 -3.12 -18.79
N ILE A 43 8.76 -3.19 -17.61
CA ILE A 43 9.81 -2.28 -17.14
C ILE A 43 11.08 -3.12 -17.01
N THR A 44 12.15 -2.68 -17.66
CA THR A 44 13.47 -3.31 -17.60
C THR A 44 13.96 -3.37 -16.15
N PRO A 45 14.60 -4.48 -15.73
CA PRO A 45 15.15 -4.56 -14.38
C PRO A 45 16.14 -3.44 -14.09
N GLU A 46 15.88 -2.74 -12.99
CA GLU A 46 16.72 -1.68 -12.43
C GLU A 46 16.98 -1.99 -10.96
N TYR A 47 17.96 -1.32 -10.34
CA TYR A 47 18.16 -1.41 -8.90
C TYR A 47 18.29 -0.03 -8.28
N TYR A 48 17.85 0.06 -7.03
CA TYR A 48 18.03 1.23 -6.20
C TYR A 48 19.07 0.96 -5.11
N ASP A 49 19.77 1.99 -4.67
CA ASP A 49 20.62 1.92 -3.46
C ASP A 49 19.80 1.90 -2.16
N CYS A 50 18.49 1.81 -2.28
CA CYS A 50 17.51 1.87 -1.21
C CYS A 50 16.66 0.59 -1.16
N THR A 51 16.07 0.31 0.00
CA THR A 51 15.01 -0.68 0.11
C THR A 51 13.77 -0.22 -0.65
N THR A 52 13.14 -1.15 -1.38
CA THR A 52 11.89 -0.88 -2.09
C THR A 52 10.82 -1.87 -1.67
N LEU A 53 9.61 -1.36 -1.40
CA LEU A 53 8.42 -2.18 -1.21
C LEU A 53 7.52 -2.00 -2.44
N TYR A 54 7.07 -3.12 -2.99
CA TYR A 54 6.06 -3.15 -4.05
C TYR A 54 4.77 -3.72 -3.49
N LEU A 55 3.69 -2.95 -3.50
CA LEU A 55 2.36 -3.39 -3.09
C LEU A 55 1.54 -3.74 -4.33
N GLY A 56 1.09 -4.98 -4.42
CA GLY A 56 0.17 -5.41 -5.47
C GLY A 56 -1.15 -4.66 -5.37
N GLY A 57 -1.56 -4.04 -6.47
CA GLY A 57 -2.80 -3.29 -6.56
C GLY A 57 -3.87 -4.06 -7.33
N GLU A 58 -3.89 -3.98 -8.64
CA GLU A 58 -4.91 -4.60 -9.48
C GLU A 58 -4.28 -5.29 -10.69
N GLY A 59 -5.03 -6.22 -11.31
CA GLY A 59 -4.57 -6.96 -12.49
C GLY A 59 -3.56 -8.05 -12.16
N ASN A 60 -2.84 -8.52 -13.18
CA ASN A 60 -1.88 -9.62 -13.06
C ASN A 60 -0.56 -9.27 -13.74
N GLY A 61 0.54 -9.52 -13.06
CA GLY A 61 1.88 -9.33 -13.61
C GLY A 61 2.94 -10.10 -12.84
N LYS A 62 4.15 -10.00 -13.34
CA LYS A 62 5.34 -10.62 -12.77
C LYS A 62 6.35 -9.54 -12.39
N PHE A 63 6.95 -9.72 -11.24
CA PHE A 63 8.19 -9.05 -10.87
C PHE A 63 9.35 -9.96 -11.23
N LEU A 64 10.37 -9.38 -11.86
CA LEU A 64 11.58 -10.08 -12.30
C LEU A 64 12.70 -9.73 -11.33
N LEU A 65 13.08 -10.67 -10.46
CA LEU A 65 13.98 -10.39 -9.35
C LEU A 65 15.36 -11.03 -9.56
N GLY A 66 16.40 -10.27 -9.24
CA GLY A 66 17.80 -10.72 -9.32
C GLY A 66 18.33 -10.84 -10.74
N VAL A 67 19.61 -11.22 -10.85
CA VAL A 67 20.31 -11.38 -12.16
C VAL A 67 19.76 -12.52 -13.00
N ASP A 68 19.20 -13.54 -12.33
CA ASP A 68 18.59 -14.70 -12.98
C ASP A 68 17.15 -14.45 -13.45
N GLY A 69 16.60 -13.28 -13.13
CA GLY A 69 15.24 -12.88 -13.53
C GLY A 69 14.15 -13.77 -12.93
N GLN A 70 14.29 -14.19 -11.66
CA GLN A 70 13.27 -14.97 -10.98
C GLN A 70 11.91 -14.30 -11.09
N GLU A 71 10.92 -15.00 -11.65
CA GLU A 71 9.57 -14.48 -11.79
C GLU A 71 8.74 -14.69 -10.53
N LEU A 72 8.23 -13.59 -9.97
CA LEU A 72 7.36 -13.58 -8.80
C LEU A 72 6.03 -12.92 -9.15
N SER A 73 4.91 -13.57 -8.83
CA SER A 73 3.60 -12.92 -8.85
C SER A 73 3.38 -12.16 -7.55
N VAL A 74 3.00 -10.89 -7.65
CA VAL A 74 2.56 -10.09 -6.50
C VAL A 74 1.08 -9.73 -6.74
N LYS A 75 0.21 -10.32 -5.95
CA LYS A 75 -1.25 -10.17 -6.07
C LYS A 75 -1.75 -8.93 -5.35
N PRO A 76 -2.99 -8.47 -5.62
CA PRO A 76 -3.62 -7.45 -4.80
C PRO A 76 -3.60 -7.80 -3.30
N GLY A 77 -3.17 -6.84 -2.47
CA GLY A 77 -3.03 -7.03 -1.02
C GLY A 77 -1.73 -7.72 -0.57
N GLU A 78 -0.86 -8.11 -1.50
CA GLU A 78 0.48 -8.61 -1.18
C GLU A 78 1.53 -7.49 -1.24
N VAL A 79 2.60 -7.69 -0.47
CA VAL A 79 3.82 -6.87 -0.50
C VAL A 79 5.01 -7.70 -0.92
N LEU A 80 5.85 -7.15 -1.79
CA LEU A 80 7.19 -7.68 -2.12
C LEU A 80 8.25 -6.72 -1.58
N TYR A 81 9.11 -7.22 -0.69
CA TYR A 81 10.27 -6.49 -0.21
C TYR A 81 11.49 -6.79 -1.08
N VAL A 82 12.08 -5.75 -1.64
CA VAL A 82 13.30 -5.81 -2.45
C VAL A 82 14.44 -5.06 -1.75
N PRO A 83 15.53 -5.76 -1.35
CA PRO A 83 16.70 -5.13 -0.72
C PRO A 83 17.43 -4.19 -1.68
N PRO A 84 18.26 -3.26 -1.13
CA PRO A 84 19.15 -2.44 -1.95
C PRO A 84 20.00 -3.26 -2.91
N LYS A 85 20.29 -2.72 -4.09
CA LYS A 85 21.15 -3.34 -5.12
C LYS A 85 20.65 -4.67 -5.65
N THR A 86 19.37 -4.97 -5.50
CA THR A 86 18.72 -6.12 -6.12
C THR A 86 18.02 -5.67 -7.40
N LEU A 87 18.35 -6.30 -8.54
CA LEU A 87 17.64 -6.03 -9.79
C LEU A 87 16.16 -6.38 -9.63
N CYS A 88 15.29 -5.48 -10.04
CA CYS A 88 13.85 -5.70 -10.05
C CYS A 88 13.23 -5.04 -11.29
N GLY A 89 12.58 -5.83 -12.12
CA GLY A 89 11.78 -5.37 -13.24
C GLY A 89 10.35 -5.86 -13.14
N THR A 90 9.52 -5.48 -14.08
CA THR A 90 8.11 -5.93 -14.12
C THR A 90 7.69 -6.25 -15.53
N LYS A 91 6.77 -7.21 -15.69
CA LYS A 91 6.09 -7.49 -16.96
C LYS A 91 4.66 -7.96 -16.73
N THR A 92 3.82 -7.74 -17.72
CA THR A 92 2.43 -8.19 -17.68
C THR A 92 1.92 -8.51 -19.07
N ASP A 93 1.13 -9.58 -19.17
CA ASP A 93 0.46 -9.97 -20.42
C ASP A 93 -0.96 -9.38 -20.50
N SER A 94 -1.58 -9.07 -19.34
CA SER A 94 -2.98 -8.64 -19.25
C SER A 94 -3.21 -7.26 -18.63
N GLY A 95 -2.13 -6.63 -18.15
CA GLY A 95 -2.17 -5.37 -17.40
C GLY A 95 -2.06 -5.57 -15.89
N MET A 96 -1.38 -4.62 -15.23
CA MET A 96 -1.21 -4.61 -13.78
C MET A 96 -1.08 -3.19 -13.24
N ILE A 97 -1.48 -3.01 -11.97
CA ILE A 97 -1.26 -1.78 -11.21
C ILE A 97 -0.58 -2.17 -9.91
N TYR A 98 0.45 -1.42 -9.52
CA TYR A 98 1.11 -1.58 -8.23
C TYR A 98 1.58 -0.26 -7.66
N THR A 99 1.87 -0.25 -6.36
CA THR A 99 2.48 0.89 -5.67
C THR A 99 3.93 0.55 -5.36
N GLU A 100 4.84 1.45 -5.71
CA GLU A 100 6.25 1.42 -5.30
C GLU A 100 6.48 2.40 -4.16
N ILE A 101 7.16 1.94 -3.09
CA ILE A 101 7.57 2.76 -1.94
C ILE A 101 9.07 2.62 -1.80
N ILE A 102 9.82 3.73 -1.95
CA ILE A 102 11.27 3.74 -1.83
C ILE A 102 11.65 4.21 -0.42
N LEU A 103 12.24 3.30 0.38
CA LEU A 103 12.72 3.58 1.73
C LEU A 103 14.21 3.93 1.67
N LYS A 104 14.53 5.22 1.80
CA LYS A 104 15.92 5.70 1.80
C LYS A 104 16.69 5.10 2.97
N LYS A 105 17.97 4.79 2.74
CA LYS A 105 18.83 3.94 3.56
C LYS A 105 19.03 4.40 5.02
N GLU A 106 18.77 5.65 5.33
CA GLU A 106 18.99 6.23 6.63
C GLU A 106 17.68 6.29 7.42
N ASN A 107 17.67 5.66 8.59
CA ASN A 107 16.62 5.79 9.61
C ASN A 107 15.27 5.11 9.35
N PHE A 108 15.21 3.93 8.72
CA PHE A 108 14.00 3.14 8.77
C PHE A 108 14.22 1.80 9.48
N THR A 109 13.17 1.33 10.14
CA THR A 109 13.07 -0.01 10.71
C THR A 109 12.02 -0.79 9.95
N MET A 110 12.36 -2.02 9.56
CA MET A 110 11.45 -2.94 8.89
C MET A 110 11.19 -4.17 9.74
N ASN A 111 9.97 -4.62 9.80
CA ASN A 111 9.60 -5.82 10.52
C ASN A 111 10.14 -7.07 9.82
N ASN A 112 10.84 -7.91 10.58
CA ASN A 112 11.46 -9.14 10.06
C ASN A 112 10.44 -10.21 9.59
N ILE A 113 9.15 -9.99 9.79
CA ILE A 113 8.10 -10.89 9.30
C ILE A 113 8.01 -10.87 7.76
N ILE A 114 8.35 -9.73 7.14
CA ILE A 114 8.44 -9.59 5.69
C ILE A 114 9.83 -10.05 5.23
N LYS A 115 9.87 -11.10 4.42
CA LYS A 115 11.13 -11.65 3.91
C LYS A 115 11.46 -11.09 2.53
N ALA A 116 12.75 -10.79 2.33
CA ALA A 116 13.22 -10.30 1.04
C ALA A 116 12.91 -11.28 -0.09
N GLY A 117 12.44 -10.78 -1.23
CA GLY A 117 12.15 -11.58 -2.41
C GLY A 117 10.97 -12.55 -2.27
N GLN A 118 10.13 -12.41 -1.24
CA GLN A 118 8.96 -13.26 -1.02
C GLN A 118 7.69 -12.42 -0.96
N PRO A 119 6.78 -12.56 -1.95
CA PRO A 119 5.46 -11.94 -1.86
C PRO A 119 4.73 -12.42 -0.60
N THR A 120 4.19 -11.48 0.16
CA THR A 120 3.56 -11.75 1.45
C THR A 120 2.19 -11.09 1.50
N GLU A 121 1.15 -11.87 1.78
CA GLU A 121 -0.22 -11.36 1.89
C GLU A 121 -0.42 -10.62 3.21
N LEU A 122 -0.62 -9.31 3.14
CA LEU A 122 -0.64 -8.42 4.29
C LEU A 122 -1.72 -8.77 5.31
N LYS A 123 -2.93 -9.11 4.87
CA LYS A 123 -4.03 -9.44 5.80
C LYS A 123 -3.78 -10.67 6.67
N ASN A 124 -2.87 -11.58 6.24
CA ASN A 124 -2.53 -12.78 6.98
C ASN A 124 -1.46 -12.55 8.06
N LEU A 125 -0.81 -11.39 8.06
CA LEU A 125 0.24 -11.05 9.02
C LEU A 125 -0.31 -10.60 10.37
N ILE A 126 -1.57 -10.23 10.45
CA ILE A 126 -2.21 -9.72 11.67
C ILE A 126 -3.50 -10.47 11.94
N SER A 127 -3.71 -10.88 13.21
CA SER A 127 -4.91 -11.55 13.69
C SER A 127 -5.87 -10.55 14.33
N TYR A 128 -7.16 -10.89 14.36
CA TYR A 128 -8.13 -10.16 15.15
C TYR A 128 -7.94 -10.47 16.65
N GLU A 129 -8.12 -9.46 17.48
CA GLU A 129 -8.17 -9.57 18.94
C GLU A 129 -9.58 -9.22 19.39
N GLU A 130 -10.21 -10.09 20.19
CA GLU A 130 -11.58 -9.92 20.64
C GLU A 130 -11.80 -8.58 21.35
N GLY A 131 -12.80 -7.82 20.89
CA GLY A 131 -13.19 -6.52 21.42
C GLY A 131 -12.14 -5.42 21.30
N SER A 132 -11.09 -5.60 20.48
CA SER A 132 -10.00 -4.64 20.40
C SER A 132 -9.49 -4.41 18.96
N ILE A 133 -8.53 -3.53 18.83
CA ILE A 133 -7.82 -3.23 17.59
C ILE A 133 -6.38 -3.68 17.72
N ALA A 134 -6.00 -4.69 16.95
CA ALA A 134 -4.61 -5.11 16.86
C ALA A 134 -3.84 -4.23 15.88
N ASN A 135 -2.55 -3.97 16.15
CA ASN A 135 -1.64 -3.19 15.31
C ASN A 135 -0.35 -3.95 15.04
N LEU A 136 0.18 -3.85 13.81
CA LEU A 136 1.46 -4.42 13.43
C LEU A 136 2.22 -3.44 12.54
N ASP A 137 3.31 -2.88 13.04
CA ASP A 137 4.21 -2.05 12.23
C ASP A 137 4.95 -2.93 11.22
N ILE A 138 4.84 -2.59 9.94
CA ILE A 138 5.57 -3.22 8.83
C ILE A 138 6.88 -2.51 8.58
N ALA A 139 6.83 -1.17 8.49
CA ALA A 139 8.01 -0.33 8.38
C ALA A 139 7.73 1.04 9.00
N HIS A 140 8.75 1.63 9.64
CA HIS A 140 8.66 3.00 10.11
C HIS A 140 10.00 3.73 9.99
N ALA A 141 9.92 5.04 9.82
CA ALA A 141 11.00 6.01 9.86
C ALA A 141 10.48 7.28 10.54
N ASP A 142 11.35 8.27 10.78
CA ASP A 142 10.94 9.53 11.41
C ASP A 142 9.80 10.23 10.65
N ASN A 143 9.78 10.07 9.33
CA ASN A 143 8.82 10.71 8.44
C ASN A 143 7.83 9.75 7.77
N MET A 144 7.74 8.48 8.22
CA MET A 144 6.87 7.50 7.61
C MET A 144 6.47 6.39 8.57
N LYS A 145 5.20 5.95 8.48
CA LYS A 145 4.72 4.70 9.08
C LYS A 145 3.95 3.89 8.04
N PHE A 146 4.28 2.61 7.97
CA PHE A 146 3.49 1.62 7.25
C PHE A 146 3.03 0.56 8.26
N VAL A 147 1.73 0.54 8.57
CA VAL A 147 1.15 -0.27 9.64
C VAL A 147 -0.05 -1.07 9.13
N LEU A 148 -0.23 -2.27 9.66
CA LEU A 148 -1.45 -3.05 9.52
C LEU A 148 -2.30 -2.89 10.77
N MET A 149 -3.60 -2.83 10.60
CA MET A 149 -4.56 -2.80 11.71
C MET A 149 -5.67 -3.80 11.44
N ALA A 150 -6.05 -4.56 12.49
CA ALA A 150 -7.17 -5.47 12.47
C ALA A 150 -8.18 -5.04 13.54
N PHE A 151 -9.40 -4.79 13.12
CA PHE A 151 -10.50 -4.31 13.94
C PHE A 151 -11.48 -5.44 14.17
N ASP A 152 -11.77 -5.76 15.43
CA ASP A 152 -12.89 -6.64 15.73
C ASP A 152 -14.22 -5.92 15.54
N GLU A 153 -15.32 -6.67 15.47
CA GLU A 153 -16.66 -6.10 15.27
C GLU A 153 -16.98 -5.04 16.33
N GLY A 154 -17.51 -3.89 15.89
CA GLY A 154 -17.89 -2.78 16.75
C GLY A 154 -16.73 -1.94 17.28
N THR A 155 -15.47 -2.25 16.89
CA THR A 155 -14.33 -1.43 17.27
C THR A 155 -14.07 -0.30 16.25
N GLY A 156 -13.33 0.73 16.64
CA GLY A 156 -13.03 1.85 15.75
C GLY A 156 -12.06 2.85 16.37
N LEU A 157 -11.49 3.68 15.49
CA LEU A 157 -10.70 4.84 15.88
C LEU A 157 -11.61 6.05 15.97
N THR A 158 -11.67 6.66 17.15
CA THR A 158 -12.41 7.91 17.37
C THR A 158 -11.86 9.05 16.53
N PRO A 159 -12.65 10.12 16.26
CA PRO A 159 -12.19 11.25 15.48
C PRO A 159 -10.88 11.85 16.01
N HIS A 160 -9.87 11.90 15.13
CA HIS A 160 -8.52 12.42 15.43
C HIS A 160 -7.89 13.03 14.18
N ARG A 161 -6.70 13.64 14.34
CA ARG A 161 -5.93 14.26 13.25
C ARG A 161 -4.54 13.64 13.18
N ALA A 162 -4.08 13.29 11.98
CA ALA A 162 -2.72 12.80 11.76
C ALA A 162 -1.77 13.93 11.30
N PRO A 163 -0.47 13.88 11.67
CA PRO A 163 0.49 14.93 11.33
C PRO A 163 0.98 14.88 9.87
N GLY A 164 0.52 13.94 9.09
CA GLY A 164 0.94 13.72 7.70
C GLY A 164 -0.21 13.34 6.78
N ASN A 165 0.10 13.23 5.49
CA ASN A 165 -0.82 12.64 4.52
C ASN A 165 -0.78 11.12 4.63
N ALA A 166 -1.93 10.47 4.48
CA ALA A 166 -1.99 9.02 4.55
C ALA A 166 -2.87 8.41 3.45
N ILE A 167 -2.55 7.17 3.07
CA ILE A 167 -3.45 6.29 2.32
C ILE A 167 -3.76 5.09 3.20
N LEU A 168 -5.04 4.91 3.47
CA LEU A 168 -5.63 3.71 4.03
C LEU A 168 -6.07 2.81 2.88
N THR A 169 -5.74 1.53 2.91
CA THR A 169 -6.25 0.52 1.98
C THR A 169 -6.94 -0.58 2.77
N ALA A 170 -8.21 -0.83 2.47
CA ALA A 170 -8.97 -1.92 3.06
C ALA A 170 -8.48 -3.26 2.49
N LEU A 171 -8.03 -4.16 3.36
CA LEU A 171 -7.50 -5.48 3.01
C LEU A 171 -8.56 -6.58 3.15
N GLU A 172 -9.49 -6.41 4.09
CA GLU A 172 -10.55 -7.37 4.37
C GLU A 172 -11.72 -6.66 5.06
N GLY A 173 -12.96 -7.06 4.75
CA GLY A 173 -14.16 -6.53 5.38
C GLY A 173 -14.56 -5.15 4.89
N GLN A 174 -15.29 -4.43 5.75
CA GLN A 174 -15.88 -3.12 5.44
C GLN A 174 -15.75 -2.19 6.64
N ALA A 175 -15.59 -0.90 6.40
CA ALA A 175 -15.58 0.13 7.44
C ALA A 175 -16.30 1.39 6.99
N ILE A 176 -16.76 2.19 7.95
CA ILE A 176 -17.17 3.57 7.73
C ILE A 176 -16.00 4.48 8.05
N ILE A 177 -15.61 5.28 7.09
CA ILE A 177 -14.59 6.33 7.23
C ILE A 177 -15.31 7.66 7.46
N GLY A 178 -15.22 8.19 8.67
CA GLY A 178 -15.59 9.59 8.91
C GLY A 178 -14.47 10.52 8.46
N TYR A 179 -14.76 11.51 7.61
CA TYR A 179 -13.78 12.50 7.17
C TYR A 179 -14.39 13.87 7.02
N GLU A 180 -13.89 14.86 7.78
CA GLU A 180 -14.33 16.27 7.76
C GLU A 180 -15.88 16.40 7.85
N GLY A 181 -16.50 15.61 8.75
CA GLY A 181 -17.93 15.63 9.03
C GLY A 181 -18.81 14.87 8.01
N LYS A 182 -18.22 14.06 7.14
CA LYS A 182 -18.93 13.17 6.21
C LYS A 182 -18.50 11.73 6.42
N ASP A 183 -19.42 10.81 6.22
CA ASP A 183 -19.18 9.38 6.30
C ASP A 183 -19.09 8.78 4.90
N TYR A 184 -18.16 7.85 4.75
CA TYR A 184 -17.90 7.12 3.50
C TYR A 184 -17.78 5.63 3.82
N GLU A 185 -18.49 4.81 3.08
CA GLU A 185 -18.32 3.37 3.11
C GLU A 185 -17.05 2.99 2.37
N LEU A 186 -16.22 2.15 2.97
CA LEU A 186 -14.98 1.63 2.38
C LEU A 186 -14.99 0.11 2.42
N ASN A 187 -14.86 -0.50 1.24
CA ASN A 187 -14.89 -1.93 1.04
C ASN A 187 -13.48 -2.51 0.78
N ALA A 188 -13.28 -3.79 1.03
CA ALA A 188 -12.03 -4.47 0.70
C ALA A 188 -11.60 -4.22 -0.75
N GLY A 189 -10.32 -3.89 -0.95
CA GLY A 189 -9.73 -3.48 -2.23
C GLY A 189 -9.81 -1.99 -2.55
N GLU A 190 -10.61 -1.22 -1.80
CA GLU A 190 -10.66 0.23 -1.92
C GLU A 190 -9.66 0.92 -1.00
N SER A 191 -9.31 2.14 -1.36
CA SER A 191 -8.43 3.01 -0.58
C SER A 191 -9.10 4.34 -0.27
N PHE A 192 -8.64 4.99 0.81
CA PHE A 192 -9.06 6.34 1.19
C PHE A 192 -7.82 7.19 1.51
N ARG A 193 -7.80 8.43 1.03
CA ARG A 193 -6.73 9.38 1.33
C ARG A 193 -7.15 10.32 2.45
N PHE A 194 -6.28 10.44 3.47
CA PHE A 194 -6.35 11.48 4.48
C PHE A 194 -5.29 12.54 4.20
N ASP A 195 -5.69 13.80 4.19
CA ASP A 195 -4.74 14.91 4.13
C ASP A 195 -4.23 15.25 5.53
N LYS A 196 -3.03 15.81 5.59
CA LYS A 196 -2.40 16.28 6.84
C LYS A 196 -3.38 17.11 7.67
N ASN A 197 -3.52 16.75 8.93
CA ASN A 197 -4.44 17.37 9.89
C ASN A 197 -5.94 17.28 9.55
N GLY A 198 -6.35 16.51 8.55
CA GLY A 198 -7.76 16.20 8.29
C GLY A 198 -8.37 15.42 9.46
N LEU A 199 -9.55 15.85 9.96
CA LEU A 199 -10.26 15.14 11.03
C LEU A 199 -10.88 13.87 10.47
N HIS A 200 -10.51 12.72 11.02
CA HIS A 200 -10.98 11.43 10.51
C HIS A 200 -11.20 10.40 11.62
N SER A 201 -12.05 9.43 11.31
CA SER A 201 -12.35 8.25 12.14
C SER A 201 -12.46 7.02 11.26
N VAL A 202 -12.36 5.85 11.87
CA VAL A 202 -12.56 4.55 11.21
C VAL A 202 -13.45 3.71 12.12
N THR A 203 -14.59 3.21 11.61
CA THR A 203 -15.51 2.35 12.35
C THR A 203 -15.71 1.05 11.58
N ALA A 204 -15.33 -0.07 12.16
CA ALA A 204 -15.49 -1.37 11.54
C ALA A 204 -16.96 -1.78 11.42
N GLN A 205 -17.36 -2.27 10.25
CA GLN A 205 -18.66 -2.88 10.00
C GLN A 205 -18.48 -4.41 9.96
N GLY A 206 -18.50 -5.04 11.14
CA GLY A 206 -18.00 -6.39 11.33
C GLY A 206 -16.47 -6.42 11.46
N LYS A 207 -15.84 -7.54 11.15
CA LYS A 207 -14.37 -7.67 11.15
C LYS A 207 -13.74 -6.95 9.97
N PHE A 208 -12.73 -6.12 10.23
CA PHE A 208 -12.10 -5.29 9.22
C PHE A 208 -10.58 -5.28 9.36
N LYS A 209 -9.85 -5.40 8.25
CA LYS A 209 -8.39 -5.19 8.21
C LYS A 209 -8.00 -4.14 7.20
N MET A 210 -7.02 -3.34 7.55
CA MET A 210 -6.46 -2.32 6.68
C MET A 210 -4.95 -2.22 6.76
N SER A 211 -4.35 -1.68 5.72
CA SER A 211 -3.01 -1.10 5.77
C SER A 211 -3.11 0.43 5.79
N LEU A 212 -2.20 1.08 6.50
CA LEU A 212 -2.08 2.53 6.54
C LEU A 212 -0.64 2.93 6.22
N LEU A 213 -0.45 3.68 5.14
CA LEU A 213 0.81 4.34 4.80
C LEU A 213 0.67 5.82 5.11
N LEU A 214 1.35 6.27 6.17
CA LEU A 214 1.41 7.66 6.61
C LEU A 214 2.78 8.25 6.23
N VAL A 215 2.78 9.42 5.58
CA VAL A 215 3.98 10.21 5.29
C VAL A 215 3.88 11.56 5.99
N ILE A 216 4.89 11.88 6.81
CA ILE A 216 4.98 13.09 7.63
C ILE A 216 5.96 14.05 6.93
N GLU A 217 5.56 15.30 6.76
CA GLU A 217 6.37 16.40 6.22
C GLU A 217 6.53 17.52 7.22
#